data_23399a3f1d39bbe0cc7083d6fbcf5709
#
_entry.id   23399a3f1d39bbe0cc7083d6fbcf5709
#
_cell.length_a   1.000
_cell.length_b   1.000
_cell.length_c   1.000
_cell.angle_alpha   90.00
_cell.angle_beta   90.00
_cell.angle_gamma   90.00
#
_symmetry.space_group_name_H-M   'P 1'
#
loop_
_entity.id
_entity.type
_entity.pdbx_description
1 polymer ?
#
loop_
_entity_poly.entity_id
_entity_poly.type
_entity_poly.pdbx_seq_one_letter_code
_entity_poly.pdbx_strand_id
1 'polypeptide(L)'
;MSINFVYINSVTQELTTLTEKLDVSSPSECNDTIKEIRELWEKSIPLFSLSVSFREIDYLGETLLALSAACENRDEVEFERYRALLIDALDGVSRLEQFSIVNIL
;
A
#
# COMPACT_ATOMS: atom_id res chain seq x y z
N MET A 1 8.40 9.65 -20.32
CA MET A 1 7.75 9.22 -19.06
C MET A 1 6.45 8.53 -19.38
N SER A 2 6.18 7.41 -18.76
CA SER A 2 4.96 6.68 -19.04
C SER A 2 3.80 7.16 -18.16
N ILE A 3 2.59 7.10 -18.70
CA ILE A 3 1.36 7.38 -17.96
C ILE A 3 1.24 6.42 -16.79
N ASN A 4 1.68 5.18 -16.97
CA ASN A 4 1.66 4.15 -15.94
C ASN A 4 2.48 4.55 -14.70
N PHE A 5 3.65 5.17 -14.92
CA PHE A 5 4.47 5.67 -13.80
C PHE A 5 3.73 6.73 -12.98
N VAL A 6 3.13 7.70 -13.66
CA VAL A 6 2.38 8.77 -13.00
C VAL A 6 1.23 8.17 -12.18
N TYR A 7 0.51 7.22 -12.75
CA TYR A 7 -0.60 6.58 -12.08
C TYR A 7 -0.14 5.80 -10.85
N ILE A 8 0.91 4.98 -10.99
CA ILE A 8 1.43 4.18 -9.88
C ILE A 8 1.90 5.09 -8.74
N ASN A 9 2.63 6.15 -9.05
CA ASN A 9 3.10 7.08 -8.03
C ASN A 9 1.94 7.76 -7.30
N SER A 10 0.91 8.17 -8.03
CA SER A 10 -0.28 8.78 -7.45
C SER A 10 -1.02 7.81 -6.52
N VAL A 11 -1.20 6.57 -6.96
CA VAL A 11 -1.87 5.54 -6.17
C VAL A 11 -1.07 5.18 -4.92
N THR A 12 0.26 5.02 -5.04
CA THR A 12 1.09 4.70 -3.88
C THR A 12 1.05 5.82 -2.84
N GLN A 13 1.03 7.07 -3.27
CA GLN A 13 0.91 8.20 -2.35
C GLN A 13 -0.46 8.20 -1.65
N GLU A 14 -1.53 7.92 -2.37
CA GLU A 14 -2.85 7.84 -1.79
C GLU A 14 -2.97 6.68 -0.80
N LEU A 15 -2.45 5.51 -1.15
CA LEU A 15 -2.41 4.37 -0.25
C LEU A 15 -1.61 4.67 1.02
N THR A 16 -0.47 5.34 0.87
CA THR A 16 0.36 5.74 2.00
C THR A 16 -0.41 6.70 2.92
N THR A 17 -1.05 7.71 2.35
CA THR A 17 -1.82 8.68 3.12
C THR A 17 -2.95 8.01 3.90
N LEU A 18 -3.68 7.10 3.25
CA LEU A 18 -4.75 6.35 3.92
C LEU A 18 -4.19 5.47 5.04
N THR A 19 -3.05 4.84 4.80
CA THR A 19 -2.41 3.97 5.79
C THR A 19 -1.95 4.77 7.01
N GLU A 20 -1.44 5.98 6.80
CA GLU A 20 -1.02 6.86 7.88
C GLU A 20 -2.18 7.37 8.73
N LYS A 21 -3.37 7.44 8.16
CA LYS A 21 -4.58 7.88 8.86
C LYS A 21 -5.19 6.83 9.77
N LEU A 22 -4.79 5.57 9.63
CA LEU A 22 -5.36 4.48 10.42
C LEU A 22 -5.12 4.69 11.91
N ASP A 23 -6.15 4.42 12.70
CA ASP A 23 -6.10 4.54 14.16
C ASP A 23 -6.72 3.29 14.78
N VAL A 24 -5.88 2.47 15.39
CA VAL A 24 -6.31 1.20 15.98
C VAL A 24 -7.22 1.41 17.19
N SER A 25 -7.18 2.58 17.82
CA SER A 25 -8.05 2.90 18.95
C SER A 25 -9.50 3.15 18.54
N SER A 26 -9.75 3.37 17.26
CA SER A 26 -11.09 3.57 16.70
C SER A 26 -11.41 2.43 15.73
N PRO A 27 -11.84 1.24 16.22
CA PRO A 27 -11.95 0.05 15.38
C PRO A 27 -12.89 0.22 14.18
N SER A 28 -13.97 0.94 14.35
CA SER A 28 -14.92 1.19 13.28
C SER A 28 -14.27 2.01 12.15
N GLU A 29 -13.60 3.10 12.50
CA GLU A 29 -12.90 3.94 11.53
C GLU A 29 -11.73 3.22 10.91
N CYS A 30 -11.01 2.42 11.70
CA CYS A 30 -9.88 1.63 11.21
C CYS A 30 -10.36 0.66 10.14
N ASN A 31 -11.43 -0.07 10.40
CA ASN A 31 -11.97 -1.04 9.44
C ASN A 31 -12.51 -0.37 8.19
N ASP A 32 -13.15 0.80 8.32
CA ASP A 32 -13.65 1.54 7.17
C ASP A 32 -12.51 2.04 6.28
N THR A 33 -11.45 2.55 6.89
CA THR A 33 -10.28 3.03 6.13
C THR A 33 -9.54 1.85 5.48
N ILE A 34 -9.43 0.72 6.17
CA ILE A 34 -8.84 -0.50 5.60
C ILE A 34 -9.62 -0.93 4.36
N LYS A 35 -10.94 -0.82 4.40
CA LYS A 35 -11.78 -1.16 3.25
C LYS A 35 -11.47 -0.26 2.06
N GLU A 36 -11.32 1.05 2.29
CA GLU A 36 -10.93 1.99 1.23
C GLU A 36 -9.57 1.62 0.64
N ILE A 37 -8.61 1.31 1.50
CA ILE A 37 -7.26 0.92 1.07
C ILE A 37 -7.33 -0.33 0.22
N ARG A 38 -8.09 -1.32 0.67
CA ARG A 38 -8.23 -2.59 -0.04
C ARG A 38 -8.88 -2.41 -1.41
N GLU A 39 -9.94 -1.60 -1.47
CA GLU A 39 -10.62 -1.34 -2.73
C GLU A 39 -9.70 -0.64 -3.73
N LEU A 40 -8.96 0.36 -3.27
CA LEU A 40 -8.00 1.06 -4.12
C LEU A 40 -6.88 0.12 -4.57
N TRP A 41 -6.36 -0.71 -3.65
CA TRP A 41 -5.33 -1.68 -3.96
C TRP A 41 -5.79 -2.68 -5.03
N GLU A 42 -6.94 -3.31 -4.82
CA GLU A 42 -7.46 -4.33 -5.74
C GLU A 42 -7.72 -3.74 -7.13
N LYS A 43 -8.26 -2.54 -7.19
CA LYS A 43 -8.51 -1.84 -8.44
C LYS A 43 -7.22 -1.52 -9.19
N SER A 44 -6.12 -1.34 -8.46
CA SER A 44 -4.84 -0.91 -9.02
C SER A 44 -3.93 -2.06 -9.42
N ILE A 45 -4.19 -3.29 -8.97
CA ILE A 45 -3.35 -4.46 -9.24
C ILE A 45 -3.04 -4.62 -10.74
N PRO A 46 -4.01 -4.54 -11.66
CA PRO A 46 -3.69 -4.71 -13.09
C PRO A 46 -2.64 -3.74 -13.61
N LEU A 47 -2.63 -2.50 -13.12
CA LEU A 47 -1.63 -1.51 -13.53
C LEU A 47 -0.30 -1.74 -12.85
N PHE A 48 -0.31 -2.12 -11.57
CA PHE A 48 0.92 -2.48 -10.86
C PHE A 48 1.61 -3.66 -11.53
N SER A 49 0.85 -4.64 -12.01
CA SER A 49 1.40 -5.85 -12.61
C SER A 49 2.18 -5.59 -13.91
N LEU A 50 2.02 -4.42 -14.50
CA LEU A 50 2.77 -4.04 -15.70
C LEU A 50 4.20 -3.58 -15.38
N SER A 51 4.45 -3.11 -14.16
CA SER A 51 5.71 -2.48 -13.80
C SER A 51 6.36 -3.04 -12.54
N VAL A 52 5.56 -3.66 -11.68
CA VAL A 52 6.00 -4.14 -10.37
C VAL A 52 6.00 -5.66 -10.39
N SER A 53 7.01 -6.28 -9.76
CA SER A 53 7.12 -7.74 -9.75
C SER A 53 5.95 -8.38 -9.00
N PHE A 54 5.60 -9.60 -9.41
CA PHE A 54 4.56 -10.39 -8.77
C PHE A 54 4.84 -10.59 -7.27
N ARG A 55 6.12 -10.77 -6.93
CA ARG A 55 6.53 -10.96 -5.53
C ARG A 55 6.22 -9.73 -4.69
N GLU A 56 6.45 -8.55 -5.23
CA GLU A 56 6.15 -7.30 -4.53
C GLU A 56 4.66 -7.08 -4.39
N ILE A 57 3.89 -7.42 -5.41
CA ILE A 57 2.42 -7.34 -5.37
C ILE A 57 1.88 -8.27 -4.29
N ASP A 58 2.38 -9.51 -4.22
CA ASP A 58 1.99 -10.47 -3.20
C ASP A 58 2.34 -9.96 -1.80
N TYR A 59 3.55 -9.42 -1.64
CA TYR A 59 3.99 -8.91 -0.35
C TYR A 59 3.09 -7.77 0.14
N LEU A 60 2.75 -6.84 -0.74
CA LEU A 60 1.84 -5.76 -0.40
C LEU A 60 0.47 -6.28 0.01
N GLY A 61 -0.06 -7.24 -0.74
CA GLY A 61 -1.35 -7.84 -0.43
C GLY A 61 -1.36 -8.57 0.90
N GLU A 62 -0.31 -9.35 1.18
CA GLU A 62 -0.19 -10.08 2.44
C GLU A 62 -0.03 -9.14 3.62
N THR A 63 0.76 -8.07 3.45
CA THR A 63 0.97 -7.08 4.50
C THR A 63 -0.33 -6.34 4.80
N LEU A 64 -1.08 -5.99 3.76
CA LEU A 64 -2.38 -5.34 3.93
C LEU A 64 -3.37 -6.25 4.66
N LEU A 65 -3.38 -7.54 4.34
CA LEU A 65 -4.23 -8.52 5.02
C LEU A 65 -3.89 -8.61 6.50
N ALA A 66 -2.58 -8.67 6.82
CA ALA A 66 -2.13 -8.73 8.20
C ALA A 66 -2.49 -7.45 8.97
N LEU A 67 -2.37 -6.30 8.34
CA LEU A 67 -2.76 -5.03 8.93
C LEU A 67 -4.27 -4.99 9.19
N SER A 68 -5.06 -5.49 8.26
CA SER A 68 -6.51 -5.60 8.42
C SER A 68 -6.89 -6.45 9.64
N ALA A 69 -6.22 -7.59 9.80
CA ALA A 69 -6.47 -8.48 10.94
C ALA A 69 -6.08 -7.79 12.26
N ALA A 70 -4.97 -7.07 12.31
CA ALA A 70 -4.56 -6.33 13.50
C ALA A 70 -5.56 -5.23 13.87
N CYS A 71 -6.12 -4.57 12.87
CA CYS A 71 -7.15 -3.56 13.04
C CYS A 71 -8.40 -4.17 13.67
N GLU A 72 -8.86 -5.28 13.12
CA GLU A 72 -10.04 -6.00 13.57
C GLU A 72 -9.88 -6.54 14.98
N ASN A 73 -8.70 -7.06 15.31
CA ASN A 73 -8.39 -7.66 16.61
C ASN A 73 -7.91 -6.65 17.67
N ARG A 74 -7.80 -5.38 17.30
CA ARG A 74 -7.31 -4.31 18.17
C ARG A 74 -5.94 -4.63 18.76
N ASP A 75 -5.09 -5.24 17.94
CA ASP A 75 -3.74 -5.61 18.33
C ASP A 75 -2.79 -4.46 17.99
N GLU A 76 -2.54 -3.59 18.97
CA GLU A 76 -1.72 -2.39 18.76
C GLU A 76 -0.30 -2.70 18.30
N VAL A 77 0.30 -3.73 18.86
CA VAL A 77 1.69 -4.08 18.52
C VAL A 77 1.78 -4.53 17.07
N GLU A 78 0.93 -5.46 16.66
CA GLU A 78 0.92 -5.95 15.29
C GLU A 78 0.44 -4.88 14.31
N PHE A 79 -0.51 -4.04 14.74
CA PHE A 79 -0.98 -2.93 13.92
C PHE A 79 0.16 -1.98 13.57
N GLU A 80 0.93 -1.52 14.55
CA GLU A 80 2.04 -0.61 14.29
C GLU A 80 3.12 -1.25 13.44
N ARG A 81 3.38 -2.53 13.67
CA ARG A 81 4.36 -3.28 12.90
C ARG A 81 3.96 -3.36 11.42
N TYR A 82 2.75 -3.79 11.15
CA TYR A 82 2.31 -3.98 9.75
C TYR A 82 2.02 -2.66 9.05
N ARG A 83 1.60 -1.65 9.78
CA ARG A 83 1.48 -0.31 9.21
C ARG A 83 2.83 0.20 8.72
N ALA A 84 3.86 0.08 9.54
CA ALA A 84 5.21 0.49 9.17
C ALA A 84 5.72 -0.30 7.96
N LEU A 85 5.51 -1.62 7.95
CA LEU A 85 5.92 -2.47 6.83
C LEU A 85 5.20 -2.09 5.53
N LEU A 86 3.91 -1.80 5.61
CA LEU A 86 3.14 -1.43 4.43
C LEU A 86 3.62 -0.09 3.86
N ILE A 87 3.82 0.90 4.72
CA ILE A 87 4.30 2.22 4.29
C ILE A 87 5.68 2.08 3.65
N ASP A 88 6.56 1.30 4.25
CA ASP A 88 7.90 1.08 3.71
C ASP A 88 7.85 0.38 2.35
N ALA A 89 6.99 -0.61 2.21
CA ALA A 89 6.83 -1.34 0.94
C ALA A 89 6.29 -0.42 -0.16
N LEU A 90 5.32 0.43 0.17
CA LEU A 90 4.76 1.40 -0.79
C LEU A 90 5.82 2.41 -1.22
N ASP A 91 6.62 2.89 -0.28
CA ASP A 91 7.73 3.78 -0.58
C ASP A 91 8.75 3.11 -1.50
N GLY A 92 9.02 1.83 -1.27
CA GLY A 92 9.92 1.04 -2.11
C GLY A 92 9.44 0.95 -3.55
N VAL A 93 8.15 0.73 -3.75
CA VAL A 93 7.56 0.68 -5.10
C VAL A 93 7.73 2.03 -5.80
N SER A 94 7.43 3.12 -5.10
CA SER A 94 7.56 4.46 -5.66
C SER A 94 9.00 4.76 -6.07
N ARG A 95 9.98 4.38 -5.24
CA ARG A 95 11.40 4.58 -5.55
C ARG A 95 11.85 3.75 -6.75
N LEU A 96 11.40 2.52 -6.86
CA LEU A 96 11.74 1.67 -8.00
C LEU A 96 11.22 2.24 -9.30
N GLU A 97 10.01 2.78 -9.31
CA GLU A 97 9.44 3.40 -10.49
C GLU A 97 10.24 4.64 -10.91
N GLN A 98 10.63 5.47 -9.95
CA GLN A 98 11.45 6.65 -10.22
C GLN A 98 12.82 6.26 -10.79
N PHE A 99 13.41 5.21 -10.22
CA PHE A 99 14.72 4.72 -10.68
C PHE A 99 14.64 4.20 -12.12
N SER A 100 13.57 3.48 -12.46
CA SER A 100 13.34 2.97 -13.81
C SER A 100 13.27 4.10 -14.83
N ILE A 101 12.59 5.17 -14.49
CA ILE A 101 12.46 6.34 -15.37
C ILE A 101 13.82 7.02 -15.59
N VAL A 102 14.58 7.19 -14.53
CA VAL A 102 15.92 7.79 -14.62
C VAL A 102 16.84 6.96 -15.53
N ASN A 103 16.74 5.65 -15.46
CA ASN A 103 17.56 4.76 -16.30
C ASN A 103 17.16 4.79 -17.77
N ILE A 104 15.93 5.13 -18.08
CA ILE A 104 15.46 5.24 -19.45
C ILE A 104 15.90 6.57 -20.09
N LEU A 105 15.97 7.61 -19.29
CA LEU A 105 16.40 8.92 -19.74
C LEU A 105 17.91 9.00 -19.90
#